data_0859beb8579f82d90383039d2ba08a82
#
_entry.id   0859beb8579f82d90383039d2ba08a82
#
_cell.length_a   1.000
_cell.length_b   1.000
_cell.length_c   1.000
_cell.angle_alpha   90.00
_cell.angle_beta   90.00
_cell.angle_gamma   90.00
#
_symmetry.space_group_name_H-M   'P 1'
#
loop_
_entity.id
_entity.type
_entity.pdbx_description
1 polymer ?
#
loop_
_entity_poly.entity_id
_entity_poly.type
_entity_poly.pdbx_seq_one_letter_code
_entity_poly.pdbx_strand_id
1 'polypeptide(L)'
;ILSLSLIIVLHEFGHYWPAKYFKIKVEKFYLFFDVNFSLFKKKIGETEWGIGWLPLGGYVKISGMIDESMDKEQMAKPPQPWEFRSKPSWQRLIVMLGGVTINFILAIIIYIGLAYSYGSSSISLDSIKDGYLINNPILLESGFKTGDKILTVDGEKLNTYSELRKSIIGSTTYQVDRGGDIIEINLPIDFLGKLSSSDDVSSFEFRMPFIIQSVSEESLNKDYDL
;
A
#
# COMPACT_ATOMS: atom_id res chain seq x y z
N ILE A 1 -17.41 8.60 -1.09
CA ILE A 1 -17.42 9.94 -0.45
C ILE A 1 -17.14 9.84 1.04
N LEU A 2 -17.83 9.00 1.82
CA LEU A 2 -17.66 8.91 3.28
C LEU A 2 -16.22 8.61 3.71
N SER A 3 -15.56 7.61 3.11
CA SER A 3 -14.17 7.25 3.41
C SER A 3 -13.20 8.38 3.08
N LEU A 4 -13.40 9.04 1.93
CA LEU A 4 -12.60 10.20 1.54
C LEU A 4 -12.79 11.34 2.53
N SER A 5 -14.04 11.65 2.92
CA SER A 5 -14.34 12.68 3.92
C SER A 5 -13.65 12.42 5.25
N LEU A 6 -13.64 11.15 5.71
CA LEU A 6 -12.98 10.77 6.95
C LEU A 6 -11.47 11.02 6.88
N ILE A 7 -10.82 10.60 5.80
CA ILE A 7 -9.38 10.80 5.60
C ILE A 7 -9.04 12.28 5.55
N ILE A 8 -9.83 13.09 4.82
CA ILE A 8 -9.63 14.54 4.73
C ILE A 8 -9.78 15.18 6.11
N VAL A 9 -10.88 14.92 6.82
CA VAL A 9 -11.11 15.51 8.15
C VAL A 9 -9.97 15.18 9.10
N LEU A 10 -9.53 13.94 9.15
CA LEU A 10 -8.45 13.51 10.03
C LEU A 10 -7.11 14.15 9.64
N HIS A 11 -6.85 14.29 8.32
CA HIS A 11 -5.68 15.01 7.81
C HIS A 11 -5.67 16.46 8.30
N GLU A 12 -6.78 17.17 8.13
CA GLU A 12 -6.91 18.56 8.55
C GLU A 12 -6.80 18.70 10.08
N PHE A 13 -7.34 17.73 10.86
CA PHE A 13 -7.12 17.68 12.30
C PHE A 13 -5.65 17.50 12.67
N GLY A 14 -4.90 16.80 11.85
CA GLY A 14 -3.45 16.65 12.01
C GLY A 14 -2.69 17.97 11.99
N HIS A 15 -3.16 18.95 11.22
CA HIS A 15 -2.62 20.31 11.21
C HIS A 15 -3.22 21.18 12.34
N TYR A 16 -4.51 21.05 12.55
CA TYR A 16 -5.26 21.86 13.53
C TYR A 16 -4.77 21.64 14.95
N TRP A 17 -4.62 20.39 15.37
CA TRP A 17 -4.31 20.07 16.76
C TRP A 17 -2.97 20.60 17.23
N PRO A 18 -1.85 20.35 16.53
CA PRO A 18 -0.57 20.94 16.94
C PRO A 18 -0.55 22.46 16.80
N ALA A 19 -1.24 23.04 15.83
CA ALA A 19 -1.36 24.49 15.74
C ALA A 19 -2.01 25.08 17.00
N LYS A 20 -3.11 24.51 17.47
CA LYS A 20 -3.76 24.93 18.71
C LYS A 20 -2.91 24.69 19.95
N TYR A 21 -2.21 23.54 20.00
CA TYR A 21 -1.30 23.20 21.10
C TYR A 21 -0.17 24.22 21.23
N PHE A 22 0.41 24.67 20.13
CA PHE A 22 1.46 25.70 20.10
C PHE A 22 0.91 27.14 20.15
N LYS A 23 -0.38 27.29 20.45
CA LYS A 23 -1.05 28.62 20.51
C LYS A 23 -0.92 29.41 19.22
N ILE A 24 -1.03 28.72 18.08
CA ILE A 24 -1.16 29.31 16.77
C ILE A 24 -2.65 29.51 16.50
N LYS A 25 -3.02 30.67 15.99
CA LYS A 25 -4.40 30.96 15.65
C LYS A 25 -4.80 30.21 14.37
N VAL A 26 -5.88 29.44 14.48
CA VAL A 26 -6.52 28.80 13.32
C VAL A 26 -7.77 29.59 12.98
N GLU A 27 -7.82 30.14 11.79
CA GLU A 27 -8.90 31.02 11.34
C GLU A 27 -10.08 30.24 10.80
N LYS A 28 -9.81 29.20 9.96
CA LYS A 28 -10.84 28.35 9.37
C LYS A 28 -10.48 26.89 9.44
N PHE A 29 -11.48 26.04 9.58
CA PHE A 29 -11.41 24.59 9.44
C PHE A 29 -12.57 24.14 8.57
N TYR A 30 -12.30 23.65 7.38
CA TYR A 30 -13.33 23.28 6.41
C TYR A 30 -13.14 21.86 5.90
N LEU A 31 -14.21 21.09 5.98
CA LEU A 31 -14.38 19.89 5.17
C LEU A 31 -14.90 20.33 3.82
N PHE A 32 -14.19 19.99 2.76
CA PHE A 32 -14.46 20.43 1.39
C PHE A 32 -14.22 21.91 1.15
N PHE A 33 -13.98 22.25 -0.11
CA PHE A 33 -13.76 23.65 -0.49
C PHE A 33 -15.08 24.41 -0.57
N ASP A 34 -15.08 25.63 -0.05
CA ASP A 34 -16.23 26.53 0.01
C ASP A 34 -16.18 27.62 -1.08
N VAL A 35 -15.80 27.23 -2.30
CA VAL A 35 -15.72 28.17 -3.43
C VAL A 35 -17.05 28.90 -3.62
N ASN A 36 -17.03 30.22 -3.43
CA ASN A 36 -18.15 31.16 -3.47
C ASN A 36 -19.18 31.03 -2.32
N PHE A 37 -19.46 29.84 -1.81
CA PHE A 37 -20.39 29.65 -0.69
C PHE A 37 -20.08 28.38 0.11
N SER A 38 -20.53 28.38 1.38
CA SER A 38 -20.44 27.23 2.28
C SER A 38 -21.83 26.60 2.44
N LEU A 39 -21.91 25.26 2.49
CA LEU A 39 -23.15 24.56 2.83
C LEU A 39 -23.54 24.79 4.29
N PHE A 40 -22.54 24.81 5.15
CA PHE A 40 -22.70 25.07 6.57
C PHE A 40 -21.45 25.78 7.09
N LYS A 41 -21.66 26.76 8.00
CA LYS A 41 -20.56 27.39 8.74
C LYS A 41 -21.01 27.83 10.14
N LYS A 42 -20.10 27.69 11.10
CA LYS A 42 -20.32 28.14 12.48
C LYS A 42 -18.99 28.57 13.09
N LYS A 43 -18.97 29.74 13.69
CA LYS A 43 -17.79 30.21 14.42
C LYS A 43 -17.79 29.66 15.84
N ILE A 44 -16.72 28.98 16.23
CA ILE A 44 -16.51 28.42 17.57
C ILE A 44 -15.16 28.95 18.07
N GLY A 45 -15.22 29.85 19.06
CA GLY A 45 -14.04 30.59 19.53
C GLY A 45 -13.45 31.47 18.42
N GLU A 46 -12.17 31.26 18.11
CA GLU A 46 -11.45 32.01 17.07
C GLU A 46 -11.52 31.35 15.69
N THR A 47 -12.01 30.11 15.61
CA THR A 47 -12.02 29.30 14.38
C THR A 47 -13.42 29.25 13.79
N GLU A 48 -13.53 29.50 12.50
CA GLU A 48 -14.74 29.25 11.71
C GLU A 48 -14.70 27.80 11.19
N TRP A 49 -15.66 27.00 11.60
CA TRP A 49 -15.87 25.62 11.16
C TRP A 49 -16.90 25.58 10.06
N GLY A 50 -16.61 24.85 8.98
CA GLY A 50 -17.54 24.80 7.88
C GLY A 50 -17.47 23.53 7.04
N ILE A 51 -18.48 23.40 6.18
CA ILE A 51 -18.56 22.37 5.15
C ILE A 51 -18.77 23.09 3.83
N GLY A 52 -17.81 22.95 2.94
CA GLY A 52 -17.93 23.41 1.56
C GLY A 52 -18.77 22.47 0.70
N TRP A 53 -19.08 22.88 -0.48
CA TRP A 53 -19.89 22.10 -1.42
C TRP A 53 -19.04 21.25 -2.38
N LEU A 54 -17.73 21.57 -2.54
CA LEU A 54 -16.86 20.95 -3.53
C LEU A 54 -16.00 19.85 -2.88
N PRO A 55 -16.31 18.54 -3.08
CA PRO A 55 -15.68 17.44 -2.35
C PRO A 55 -14.33 17.01 -2.94
N LEU A 56 -13.46 17.97 -3.26
CA LEU A 56 -12.12 17.73 -3.82
C LEU A 56 -11.00 17.77 -2.76
N GLY A 57 -11.31 18.21 -1.54
CA GLY A 57 -10.35 18.34 -0.45
C GLY A 57 -10.94 19.09 0.72
N GLY A 58 -10.16 19.31 1.78
CA GLY A 58 -10.47 20.20 2.88
C GLY A 58 -9.36 21.22 3.06
N TYR A 59 -9.49 22.11 4.03
CA TYR A 59 -8.39 23.02 4.36
C TYR A 59 -8.48 23.54 5.80
N VAL A 60 -7.32 23.82 6.35
CA VAL A 60 -7.17 24.54 7.62
C VAL A 60 -6.40 25.83 7.37
N LYS A 61 -7.06 26.98 7.54
CA LYS A 61 -6.39 28.27 7.43
C LYS A 61 -5.69 28.61 8.76
N ILE A 62 -4.37 28.52 8.74
CA ILE A 62 -3.50 28.83 9.88
C ILE A 62 -2.90 30.23 9.71
N SER A 63 -3.08 31.09 10.69
CA SER A 63 -2.61 32.49 10.67
C SER A 63 -1.09 32.55 10.47
N GLY A 64 -0.64 33.31 9.47
CA GLY A 64 0.78 33.49 9.14
C GLY A 64 1.45 32.29 8.46
N MET A 65 0.69 31.34 7.94
CA MET A 65 1.12 30.27 7.05
C MET A 65 0.72 30.64 5.61
N ILE A 66 1.63 30.43 4.67
CA ILE A 66 1.32 30.55 3.25
C ILE A 66 0.62 29.27 2.85
N ASP A 67 -0.66 29.36 2.65
CA ASP A 67 -1.50 28.28 2.14
C ASP A 67 -2.08 28.66 0.76
N GLU A 68 -2.99 27.86 0.26
CA GLU A 68 -3.67 28.08 -1.01
C GLU A 68 -4.47 29.39 -1.06
N SER A 69 -4.78 30.02 0.11
CA SER A 69 -5.48 31.29 0.19
C SER A 69 -4.61 32.51 -0.13
N MET A 70 -3.29 32.31 -0.27
CA MET A 70 -2.27 33.31 -0.62
C MET A 70 -2.52 34.71 0.00
N ASP A 71 -2.63 34.76 1.33
CA ASP A 71 -2.95 36.00 2.07
C ASP A 71 -1.71 36.92 2.15
N LYS A 72 -1.36 37.51 1.01
CA LYS A 72 -0.18 38.38 0.84
C LYS A 72 -0.26 39.64 1.72
N GLU A 73 -1.47 40.14 1.98
CA GLU A 73 -1.65 41.31 2.82
C GLU A 73 -1.31 41.06 4.29
N GLN A 74 -1.63 39.88 4.81
CA GLN A 74 -1.24 39.48 6.17
C GLN A 74 0.27 39.30 6.28
N MET A 75 0.90 38.74 5.25
CA MET A 75 2.34 38.50 5.22
C MET A 75 3.17 39.80 5.14
N ALA A 76 2.62 40.86 4.62
CA ALA A 76 3.27 42.21 4.56
C ALA A 76 3.40 42.89 5.93
N LYS A 77 2.60 42.46 6.93
CA LYS A 77 2.64 43.02 8.30
C LYS A 77 3.69 42.34 9.16
N PRO A 78 4.20 43.00 10.22
CA PRO A 78 5.10 42.36 11.16
C PRO A 78 4.50 41.08 11.79
N PRO A 79 5.30 40.00 12.00
CA PRO A 79 4.82 38.73 12.57
C PRO A 79 4.20 38.96 13.96
N GLN A 80 3.04 38.36 14.20
CA GLN A 80 2.39 38.39 15.50
C GLN A 80 2.73 37.10 16.31
N PRO A 81 2.72 37.14 17.66
CA PRO A 81 3.10 35.98 18.48
C PRO A 81 2.23 34.72 18.26
N TRP A 82 1.02 34.89 17.78
CA TRP A 82 0.07 33.80 17.48
C TRP A 82 0.11 33.32 16.04
N GLU A 83 1.04 33.82 15.23
CA GLU A 83 1.20 33.40 13.84
C GLU A 83 2.17 32.24 13.72
N PHE A 84 1.94 31.36 12.73
CA PHE A 84 2.79 30.23 12.39
C PHE A 84 4.25 30.64 12.16
N ARG A 85 4.49 31.71 11.41
CA ARG A 85 5.83 32.22 11.07
C ARG A 85 6.62 32.75 12.27
N SER A 86 5.97 33.05 13.40
CA SER A 86 6.64 33.49 14.64
C SER A 86 7.12 32.34 15.49
N LYS A 87 6.75 31.08 15.17
CA LYS A 87 7.11 29.92 15.95
C LYS A 87 8.47 29.33 15.53
N PRO A 88 9.20 28.68 16.47
CA PRO A 88 10.44 28.01 16.14
C PRO A 88 10.24 26.90 15.11
N SER A 89 11.29 26.60 14.35
CA SER A 89 11.24 25.71 13.19
C SER A 89 10.67 24.31 13.49
N TRP A 90 10.98 23.74 14.67
CA TRP A 90 10.48 22.43 15.05
C TRP A 90 8.97 22.41 15.30
N GLN A 91 8.38 23.49 15.86
CA GLN A 91 6.93 23.60 16.02
C GLN A 91 6.23 23.71 14.65
N ARG A 92 6.80 24.50 13.76
CA ARG A 92 6.32 24.64 12.38
C ARG A 92 6.35 23.31 11.65
N LEU A 93 7.45 22.54 11.81
CA LEU A 93 7.60 21.22 11.22
C LEU A 93 6.51 20.26 11.70
N ILE A 94 6.23 20.22 13.01
CA ILE A 94 5.16 19.36 13.58
C ILE A 94 3.80 19.75 13.01
N VAL A 95 3.49 21.04 12.87
CA VAL A 95 2.23 21.49 12.28
C VAL A 95 2.15 21.08 10.82
N MET A 96 3.22 21.25 10.05
CA MET A 96 3.24 20.89 8.62
C MET A 96 3.11 19.39 8.38
N LEU A 97 3.79 18.57 9.17
CA LEU A 97 3.76 17.10 9.03
C LEU A 97 2.53 16.47 9.68
N GLY A 98 1.78 17.22 10.49
CA GLY A 98 0.68 16.70 11.29
C GLY A 98 -0.38 15.95 10.48
N GLY A 99 -0.81 16.49 9.36
CA GLY A 99 -1.80 15.87 8.49
C GLY A 99 -1.36 14.51 7.95
N VAL A 100 -0.16 14.46 7.37
CA VAL A 100 0.40 13.21 6.84
C VAL A 100 0.62 12.18 7.96
N THR A 101 1.10 12.62 9.12
CA THR A 101 1.33 11.77 10.28
C THR A 101 0.04 11.09 10.76
N ILE A 102 -1.05 11.84 10.88
CA ILE A 102 -2.35 11.28 11.28
C ILE A 102 -2.86 10.26 10.26
N ASN A 103 -2.76 10.55 8.96
CA ASN A 103 -3.16 9.60 7.93
C ASN A 103 -2.31 8.33 7.93
N PHE A 104 -1.01 8.45 8.20
CA PHE A 104 -0.13 7.30 8.34
C PHE A 104 -0.49 6.43 9.55
N ILE A 105 -0.77 7.06 10.71
CA ILE A 105 -1.24 6.35 11.90
C ILE A 105 -2.59 5.66 11.62
N LEU A 106 -3.52 6.33 10.96
CA LEU A 106 -4.80 5.77 10.56
C LEU A 106 -4.62 4.53 9.67
N ALA A 107 -3.72 4.61 8.68
CA ALA A 107 -3.42 3.48 7.80
C ALA A 107 -2.90 2.27 8.58
N ILE A 108 -1.99 2.48 9.55
CA ILE A 108 -1.49 1.42 10.43
C ILE A 108 -2.62 0.81 11.25
N ILE A 109 -3.49 1.63 11.86
CA ILE A 109 -4.62 1.15 12.67
C ILE A 109 -5.57 0.30 11.82
N ILE A 110 -5.91 0.77 10.61
CA ILE A 110 -6.78 0.03 9.69
C ILE A 110 -6.12 -1.30 9.29
N TYR A 111 -4.82 -1.27 8.97
CA TYR A 111 -4.09 -2.48 8.58
C TYR A 111 -4.03 -3.51 9.71
N ILE A 112 -3.76 -3.06 10.95
CA ILE A 112 -3.80 -3.93 12.14
C ILE A 112 -5.20 -4.52 12.33
N GLY A 113 -6.25 -3.69 12.20
CA GLY A 113 -7.64 -4.14 12.30
C GLY A 113 -8.01 -5.18 11.25
N LEU A 114 -7.59 -4.98 10.00
CA LEU A 114 -7.79 -5.94 8.92
C LEU A 114 -7.02 -7.24 9.18
N ALA A 115 -5.74 -7.15 9.57
CA ALA A 115 -4.93 -8.32 9.89
C ALA A 115 -5.50 -9.12 11.06
N TYR A 116 -6.03 -8.44 12.09
CA TYR A 116 -6.67 -9.08 13.22
C TYR A 116 -8.00 -9.76 12.84
N SER A 117 -8.82 -9.13 12.00
CA SER A 117 -10.16 -9.62 11.64
C SER A 117 -10.13 -10.72 10.58
N TYR A 118 -9.25 -10.60 9.61
CA TYR A 118 -9.17 -11.52 8.47
C TYR A 118 -7.98 -12.48 8.54
N GLY A 119 -7.03 -12.23 9.44
CA GLY A 119 -5.79 -12.97 9.52
C GLY A 119 -4.88 -12.73 8.30
N SER A 120 -3.83 -13.53 8.21
CA SER A 120 -2.98 -13.63 7.02
C SER A 120 -3.22 -14.96 6.33
N SER A 121 -3.74 -14.96 5.11
CA SER A 121 -3.82 -16.16 4.30
C SER A 121 -2.44 -16.47 3.71
N SER A 122 -1.93 -17.65 3.97
CA SER A 122 -0.73 -18.15 3.31
C SER A 122 -1.05 -19.48 2.62
N ILE A 123 -0.55 -19.64 1.40
CA ILE A 123 -0.68 -20.90 0.69
C ILE A 123 0.46 -21.80 1.15
N SER A 124 0.10 -22.96 1.73
CA SER A 124 1.09 -23.97 2.10
C SER A 124 1.71 -24.61 0.86
N LEU A 125 3.03 -24.79 0.85
CA LEU A 125 3.72 -25.49 -0.24
C LEU A 125 3.25 -26.93 -0.37
N ASP A 126 2.90 -27.59 0.74
CA ASP A 126 2.39 -28.96 0.74
C ASP A 126 1.03 -29.11 0.02
N SER A 127 0.29 -27.98 -0.19
CA SER A 127 -0.96 -27.96 -0.94
C SER A 127 -0.76 -27.94 -2.47
N ILE A 128 0.46 -27.64 -2.93
CA ILE A 128 0.77 -27.50 -4.37
C ILE A 128 1.20 -28.87 -4.91
N LYS A 129 0.21 -29.67 -5.35
CA LYS A 129 0.42 -31.05 -5.78
C LYS A 129 1.01 -31.18 -7.18
N ASP A 130 0.74 -30.24 -8.06
CA ASP A 130 1.08 -30.31 -9.49
C ASP A 130 2.41 -29.62 -9.83
N GLY A 131 3.14 -29.16 -8.79
CA GLY A 131 4.36 -28.40 -8.95
C GLY A 131 4.11 -27.00 -9.49
N TYR A 132 5.17 -26.35 -9.96
CA TYR A 132 5.13 -24.95 -10.40
C TYR A 132 5.15 -24.86 -11.92
N LEU A 133 4.49 -23.83 -12.46
CA LEU A 133 4.66 -23.38 -13.82
C LEU A 133 5.89 -22.48 -13.88
N ILE A 134 6.85 -22.84 -14.71
CA ILE A 134 8.09 -22.10 -14.92
C ILE A 134 8.11 -21.58 -16.35
N ASN A 135 7.89 -20.28 -16.51
CA ASN A 135 7.90 -19.60 -17.80
C ASN A 135 9.12 -18.71 -17.97
N ASN A 136 9.73 -18.27 -16.85
CA ASN A 136 10.86 -17.37 -16.87
C ASN A 136 12.08 -18.04 -17.51
N PRO A 137 12.64 -17.46 -18.61
CA PRO A 137 13.79 -18.05 -19.33
C PRO A 137 15.01 -18.26 -18.43
N ILE A 138 15.25 -17.37 -17.46
CA ILE A 138 16.41 -17.41 -16.57
C ILE A 138 16.30 -18.59 -15.60
N LEU A 139 15.10 -18.89 -15.10
CA LEU A 139 14.85 -20.07 -14.29
C LEU A 139 14.99 -21.36 -15.11
N LEU A 140 14.49 -21.36 -16.34
CA LEU A 140 14.64 -22.50 -17.27
C LEU A 140 16.12 -22.76 -17.59
N GLU A 141 16.91 -21.72 -17.88
CA GLU A 141 18.37 -21.82 -18.08
C GLU A 141 19.11 -22.32 -16.83
N SER A 142 18.62 -21.96 -15.64
CA SER A 142 19.17 -22.44 -14.36
C SER A 142 18.83 -23.91 -14.08
N GLY A 143 17.97 -24.54 -14.90
CA GLY A 143 17.67 -25.97 -14.82
C GLY A 143 16.30 -26.30 -14.23
N PHE A 144 15.49 -25.31 -13.83
CA PHE A 144 14.11 -25.58 -13.44
C PHE A 144 13.25 -26.00 -14.63
N LYS A 145 12.20 -26.75 -14.35
CA LYS A 145 11.20 -27.16 -15.34
C LYS A 145 9.79 -27.04 -14.76
N THR A 146 8.84 -26.78 -15.65
CA THR A 146 7.42 -26.82 -15.27
C THR A 146 7.07 -28.21 -14.71
N GLY A 147 6.41 -28.23 -13.56
CA GLY A 147 6.06 -29.41 -12.80
C GLY A 147 7.02 -29.74 -11.65
N ASP A 148 8.15 -29.05 -11.51
CA ASP A 148 9.02 -29.19 -10.35
C ASP A 148 8.29 -28.80 -9.06
N LYS A 149 8.44 -29.63 -8.01
CA LYS A 149 7.97 -29.35 -6.66
C LYS A 149 9.18 -29.01 -5.79
N ILE A 150 9.18 -27.83 -5.20
CA ILE A 150 10.29 -27.40 -4.35
C ILE A 150 10.22 -28.15 -3.03
N LEU A 151 11.29 -28.85 -2.67
CA LEU A 151 11.41 -29.60 -1.41
C LEU A 151 12.13 -28.78 -0.34
N THR A 152 13.32 -28.28 -0.68
CA THR A 152 14.14 -27.45 0.20
C THR A 152 14.80 -26.32 -0.57
N VAL A 153 15.14 -25.25 0.15
CA VAL A 153 15.91 -24.12 -0.35
C VAL A 153 17.04 -23.86 0.62
N ASP A 154 18.28 -23.87 0.12
CA ASP A 154 19.52 -23.81 0.93
C ASP A 154 19.53 -24.82 2.09
N GLY A 155 18.92 -25.99 1.87
CA GLY A 155 18.83 -27.10 2.85
C GLY A 155 17.67 -26.96 3.85
N GLU A 156 16.90 -25.86 3.81
CA GLU A 156 15.76 -25.63 4.70
C GLU A 156 14.43 -25.90 3.98
N LYS A 157 13.49 -26.57 4.69
CA LYS A 157 12.13 -26.75 4.19
C LYS A 157 11.33 -25.47 4.39
N LEU A 158 10.80 -24.90 3.31
CA LEU A 158 9.88 -23.77 3.38
C LEU A 158 8.44 -24.24 3.61
N ASN A 159 7.64 -23.46 4.29
CA ASN A 159 6.26 -23.82 4.62
C ASN A 159 5.24 -23.12 3.70
N THR A 160 5.57 -21.93 3.22
CA THR A 160 4.62 -21.08 2.50
C THR A 160 5.13 -20.63 1.14
N TYR A 161 4.21 -20.44 0.23
CA TYR A 161 4.51 -19.89 -1.10
C TYR A 161 5.15 -18.49 -1.03
N SER A 162 4.80 -17.68 -0.02
CA SER A 162 5.40 -16.38 0.19
C SER A 162 6.89 -16.49 0.55
N GLU A 163 7.28 -17.49 1.36
CA GLU A 163 8.69 -17.77 1.66
C GLU A 163 9.45 -18.20 0.42
N LEU A 164 8.85 -19.09 -0.39
CA LEU A 164 9.45 -19.52 -1.65
C LEU A 164 9.70 -18.35 -2.61
N ARG A 165 8.73 -17.45 -2.77
CA ARG A 165 8.93 -16.26 -3.64
C ARG A 165 10.03 -15.34 -3.11
N LYS A 166 10.16 -15.21 -1.81
CA LYS A 166 11.21 -14.36 -1.20
C LYS A 166 12.59 -15.03 -1.30
N SER A 167 12.67 -16.36 -1.28
CA SER A 167 13.94 -17.09 -1.34
C SER A 167 14.73 -16.81 -2.63
N ILE A 168 14.06 -16.47 -3.73
CA ILE A 168 14.72 -16.09 -5.00
C ILE A 168 15.73 -14.96 -4.84
N ILE A 169 15.51 -14.06 -3.86
CA ILE A 169 16.35 -12.86 -3.69
C ILE A 169 17.69 -13.21 -3.01
N GLY A 170 17.78 -14.30 -2.26
CA GLY A 170 18.98 -14.55 -1.46
C GLY A 170 19.48 -16.00 -1.47
N SER A 171 18.69 -16.92 -2.00
CA SER A 171 19.04 -18.35 -1.97
C SER A 171 19.76 -18.77 -3.23
N THR A 172 20.59 -19.81 -3.09
CA THR A 172 21.44 -20.30 -4.16
C THR A 172 21.14 -21.74 -4.57
N THR A 173 20.65 -22.57 -3.64
CA THR A 173 20.48 -24.01 -3.89
C THR A 173 19.03 -24.43 -3.66
N TYR A 174 18.46 -25.11 -4.62
CA TYR A 174 17.09 -25.62 -4.57
C TYR A 174 17.10 -27.12 -4.78
N GLN A 175 16.44 -27.89 -3.91
CA GLN A 175 16.12 -29.29 -4.16
C GLN A 175 14.67 -29.39 -4.63
N VAL A 176 14.46 -30.02 -5.77
CA VAL A 176 13.16 -30.20 -6.39
C VAL A 176 12.85 -31.68 -6.60
N ASP A 177 11.58 -32.03 -6.43
CA ASP A 177 11.05 -33.33 -6.88
C ASP A 177 10.52 -33.14 -8.31
N ARG A 178 11.11 -33.89 -9.25
CA ARG A 178 10.74 -33.92 -10.66
C ARG A 178 10.27 -35.30 -11.04
N GLY A 179 9.00 -35.57 -10.81
CA GLY A 179 8.41 -36.87 -11.15
C GLY A 179 8.94 -38.04 -10.33
N GLY A 180 9.36 -37.80 -9.09
CA GLY A 180 9.93 -38.79 -8.16
C GLY A 180 11.45 -38.73 -8.04
N ASP A 181 12.13 -38.02 -8.94
CA ASP A 181 13.58 -37.81 -8.87
C ASP A 181 13.89 -36.50 -8.11
N ILE A 182 14.79 -36.61 -7.12
CA ILE A 182 15.27 -35.42 -6.39
C ILE A 182 16.46 -34.82 -7.14
N ILE A 183 16.29 -33.59 -7.59
CA ILE A 183 17.28 -32.88 -8.38
C ILE A 183 17.71 -31.61 -7.59
N GLU A 184 19.02 -31.38 -7.53
CA GLU A 184 19.59 -30.16 -6.98
C GLU A 184 19.84 -29.17 -8.10
N ILE A 185 19.35 -27.96 -7.91
CA ILE A 185 19.47 -26.82 -8.86
C ILE A 185 20.20 -25.71 -8.14
N ASN A 186 21.32 -25.27 -8.73
CA ASN A 186 22.13 -24.18 -8.20
C ASN A 186 21.93 -22.93 -9.07
N LEU A 187 21.48 -21.84 -8.47
CA LEU A 187 21.35 -20.57 -9.15
C LEU A 187 22.74 -19.95 -9.40
N PRO A 188 22.99 -19.41 -10.59
CA PRO A 188 24.24 -18.74 -10.86
C PRO A 188 24.39 -17.44 -10.05
N ILE A 189 25.63 -17.04 -9.74
CA ILE A 189 25.94 -15.86 -8.91
C ILE A 189 25.32 -14.58 -9.50
N ASP A 190 25.22 -14.50 -10.82
CA ASP A 190 24.66 -13.36 -11.55
C ASP A 190 23.13 -13.43 -11.77
N PHE A 191 22.46 -14.43 -11.16
CA PHE A 191 21.04 -14.67 -11.34
C PHE A 191 20.16 -13.45 -11.05
N LEU A 192 20.37 -12.78 -9.90
CA LEU A 192 19.61 -11.58 -9.56
C LEU A 192 19.85 -10.41 -10.53
N GLY A 193 21.06 -10.27 -10.99
CA GLY A 193 21.41 -9.27 -12.00
C GLY A 193 20.67 -9.52 -13.32
N LYS A 194 20.63 -10.76 -13.77
CA LYS A 194 19.89 -11.18 -14.96
C LYS A 194 18.38 -10.98 -14.76
N LEU A 195 17.83 -11.40 -13.63
CA LEU A 195 16.41 -11.26 -13.32
C LEU A 195 15.98 -9.79 -13.26
N SER A 196 16.80 -8.92 -12.65
CA SER A 196 16.53 -7.48 -12.56
C SER A 196 16.60 -6.76 -13.89
N SER A 197 17.37 -7.27 -14.85
CA SER A 197 17.50 -6.70 -16.21
C SER A 197 16.53 -7.33 -17.22
N SER A 198 15.74 -8.32 -16.80
CA SER A 198 14.74 -8.98 -17.63
C SER A 198 13.41 -8.22 -17.59
N ASP A 199 12.71 -8.20 -18.73
CA ASP A 199 11.31 -7.72 -18.79
C ASP A 199 10.34 -8.65 -18.05
N ASP A 200 10.72 -9.91 -17.84
CA ASP A 200 9.94 -10.91 -17.11
C ASP A 200 10.58 -11.20 -15.74
N VAL A 201 9.95 -10.67 -14.70
CA VAL A 201 10.32 -10.92 -13.30
C VAL A 201 9.46 -12.03 -12.67
N SER A 202 8.70 -12.78 -13.48
CA SER A 202 7.92 -13.91 -12.96
C SER A 202 8.85 -14.95 -12.34
N SER A 203 8.36 -15.59 -11.30
CA SER A 203 9.10 -16.64 -10.59
C SER A 203 8.32 -17.95 -10.66
N PHE A 204 8.16 -18.62 -9.55
CA PHE A 204 7.35 -19.81 -9.45
C PHE A 204 5.86 -19.44 -9.51
N GLU A 205 5.16 -19.87 -10.55
CA GLU A 205 3.73 -19.63 -10.70
C GLU A 205 2.94 -20.90 -10.37
N PHE A 206 1.66 -20.75 -10.01
CA PHE A 206 0.82 -21.90 -9.78
C PHE A 206 0.51 -22.59 -11.09
N ARG A 207 0.78 -23.88 -11.14
CA ARG A 207 0.29 -24.73 -12.21
C ARG A 207 -1.15 -25.10 -11.91
N MET A 208 -2.08 -24.47 -12.61
CA MET A 208 -3.49 -24.85 -12.55
C MET A 208 -3.78 -25.88 -13.60
N PRO A 209 -4.13 -27.12 -13.24
CA PRO A 209 -4.58 -28.09 -14.22
C PRO A 209 -5.91 -27.62 -14.82
N PHE A 210 -6.03 -27.74 -16.14
CA PHE A 210 -7.33 -27.52 -16.80
C PHE A 210 -8.18 -28.74 -16.51
N ILE A 211 -9.23 -28.58 -15.71
CA ILE A 211 -10.15 -29.66 -15.34
C ILE A 211 -11.52 -29.33 -15.91
N ILE A 212 -12.01 -30.16 -16.80
CA ILE A 212 -13.38 -30.12 -17.30
C ILE A 212 -14.26 -30.83 -16.26
N GLN A 213 -15.07 -30.08 -15.52
CA GLN A 213 -15.97 -30.65 -14.50
C GLN A 213 -17.26 -31.22 -15.09
N SER A 214 -17.77 -30.64 -16.16
CA SER A 214 -18.95 -31.10 -16.86
C SER A 214 -19.00 -30.50 -18.26
N VAL A 215 -19.58 -31.23 -19.15
CA VAL A 215 -19.91 -30.77 -20.53
C VAL A 215 -21.41 -30.55 -20.59
N SER A 216 -21.83 -29.37 -21.09
CA SER A 216 -23.25 -29.07 -21.27
C SER A 216 -23.91 -30.08 -22.22
N GLU A 217 -25.16 -30.48 -21.93
CA GLU A 217 -25.94 -31.37 -22.81
C GLU A 217 -26.15 -30.79 -24.21
N GLU A 218 -26.06 -29.48 -24.37
CA GLU A 218 -26.14 -28.77 -25.66
C GLU A 218 -24.79 -28.69 -26.38
N SER A 219 -23.71 -29.16 -25.78
CA SER A 219 -22.37 -29.12 -26.38
C SER A 219 -22.26 -30.14 -27.52
N LEU A 220 -21.58 -29.74 -28.59
CA LEU A 220 -21.22 -30.64 -29.71
C LEU A 220 -20.25 -31.74 -29.25
N ASN A 221 -19.58 -31.58 -28.12
CA ASN A 221 -18.59 -32.50 -27.60
C ASN A 221 -19.11 -33.37 -26.42
N LYS A 222 -20.43 -33.39 -26.20
CA LYS A 222 -21.03 -34.13 -25.05
C LYS A 222 -20.78 -35.64 -25.07
N ASP A 223 -20.56 -36.20 -26.27
CA ASP A 223 -20.38 -37.63 -26.48
C ASP A 223 -18.91 -38.07 -26.50
N TYR A 224 -17.97 -37.12 -26.24
CA TYR A 224 -16.56 -37.45 -26.12
C TYR A 224 -16.20 -37.66 -24.62
N ASP A 225 -15.57 -38.81 -24.31
CA ASP A 225 -14.90 -39.05 -23.02
C ASP A 225 -13.69 -38.11 -22.91
N LEU A 226 -13.85 -37.02 -22.16
CA LEU A 226 -12.84 -35.99 -21.93
C LEU A 226 -12.19 -36.18 -20.59
#